data_46e2ee07f0c15325355453442738136f
#
_entry.id   46e2ee07f0c15325355453442738136f
#
_cell.length_a   1.000
_cell.length_b   1.000
_cell.length_c   1.000
_cell.angle_alpha   90.00
_cell.angle_beta   90.00
_cell.angle_gamma   90.00
#
_symmetry.space_group_name_H-M   'P 1'
#
loop_
_entity.id
_entity.type
_entity.pdbx_description
1 polymer ?
#
loop_
_entity_poly.entity_id
_entity_poly.type
_entity_poly.pdbx_seq_one_letter_code
_entity_poly.pdbx_strand_id
1 'polypeptide(L)'
;MIAKEENKRARLPIDRVSSQDEPAILALNNEHAAELSWLEPERLSFLLGEAFYARRIGALEAFIMTFDQDARYDSPNFLWFRERYPRFVYVDRVVVAGEARGRGHAWRLYEDLFDHVSRAGQTIVTCEVNAEPPNPASDAFHAALGFVEVGDAVIHGGKKAVRYYTRQVAG
;
A
#
# COMPACT_ATOMS: atom_id res chain seq x y z
N MET A 1 -25.31 -0.77 -35.16
CA MET A 1 -23.94 -1.25 -35.08
C MET A 1 -22.98 -0.14 -34.67
N ILE A 2 -23.29 0.58 -33.60
CA ILE A 2 -22.45 1.67 -33.06
C ILE A 2 -22.38 1.53 -31.53
N ALA A 3 -21.98 0.37 -31.05
CA ALA A 3 -21.91 0.14 -29.61
C ALA A 3 -20.78 -0.82 -29.19
N LYS A 4 -19.68 -0.86 -29.92
CA LYS A 4 -18.53 -1.71 -29.56
C LYS A 4 -17.15 -1.07 -29.76
N GLU A 5 -17.06 0.23 -29.97
CA GLU A 5 -15.78 0.97 -30.01
C GLU A 5 -15.54 1.85 -28.77
N GLU A 6 -16.44 1.82 -27.82
CA GLU A 6 -16.20 2.46 -26.53
C GLU A 6 -15.42 1.53 -25.62
N ASN A 7 -14.20 1.92 -25.37
CA ASN A 7 -13.39 1.52 -24.23
C ASN A 7 -12.31 0.48 -24.45
N LYS A 8 -11.43 0.70 -25.42
CA LYS A 8 -10.03 0.41 -25.22
C LYS A 8 -9.30 1.71 -24.90
N ARG A 9 -9.69 2.43 -23.89
CA ARG A 9 -8.74 3.29 -23.19
C ARG A 9 -7.64 2.35 -22.72
N ALA A 10 -6.46 2.45 -23.34
CA ALA A 10 -5.34 1.61 -23.01
C ALA A 10 -5.16 1.64 -21.48
N ARG A 11 -5.24 0.46 -20.85
CA ARG A 11 -5.10 0.32 -19.41
C ARG A 11 -3.72 0.84 -19.02
N LEU A 12 -3.63 1.87 -18.18
CA LEU A 12 -2.37 2.45 -17.78
C LEU A 12 -1.46 1.40 -17.16
N PRO A 13 -0.16 1.39 -17.50
CA PRO A 13 0.78 0.38 -17.00
C PRO A 13 1.06 0.55 -15.51
N ILE A 14 1.41 -0.56 -14.88
CA ILE A 14 2.03 -0.60 -13.55
C ILE A 14 3.54 -0.67 -13.76
N ASP A 15 4.27 0.34 -13.32
CA ASP A 15 5.70 0.44 -13.49
C ASP A 15 6.43 0.54 -12.15
N ARG A 16 7.71 0.20 -12.15
CA ARG A 16 8.56 0.41 -10.99
C ARG A 16 8.69 1.90 -10.69
N VAL A 17 8.64 2.23 -9.41
CA VAL A 17 9.01 3.57 -8.94
C VAL A 17 10.51 3.78 -9.15
N SER A 18 10.87 4.94 -9.70
CA SER A 18 12.25 5.37 -9.89
C SER A 18 12.52 6.67 -9.13
N SER A 19 13.78 7.07 -9.05
CA SER A 19 14.16 8.36 -8.43
C SER A 19 13.49 9.57 -9.10
N GLN A 20 13.17 9.46 -10.38
CA GLN A 20 12.47 10.52 -11.12
C GLN A 20 11.04 10.73 -10.64
N ASP A 21 10.44 9.71 -10.03
CA ASP A 21 9.06 9.76 -9.50
C ASP A 21 8.99 10.40 -8.11
N GLU A 22 10.10 10.52 -7.39
CA GLU A 22 10.12 10.96 -5.99
C GLU A 22 9.44 12.30 -5.76
N PRO A 23 9.65 13.37 -6.55
CA PRO A 23 8.95 14.63 -6.33
C PRO A 23 7.43 14.51 -6.43
N ALA A 24 6.93 13.75 -7.39
CA ALA A 24 5.50 13.55 -7.59
C ALA A 24 4.89 12.65 -6.50
N ILE A 25 5.61 11.61 -6.08
CA ILE A 25 5.21 10.77 -4.94
C ILE A 25 5.12 11.60 -3.66
N LEU A 26 6.12 12.43 -3.41
CA LEU A 26 6.17 13.30 -2.24
C LEU A 26 4.96 14.25 -2.21
N ALA A 27 4.67 14.90 -3.33
CA ALA A 27 3.52 15.80 -3.45
C ALA A 27 2.20 15.06 -3.19
N LEU A 28 1.98 13.92 -3.82
CA LEU A 28 0.77 13.12 -3.64
C LEU A 28 0.63 12.61 -2.20
N ASN A 29 1.71 12.10 -1.61
CA ASN A 29 1.71 11.65 -0.23
C ASN A 29 1.33 12.79 0.73
N ASN A 30 1.91 13.96 0.55
CA ASN A 30 1.74 15.08 1.47
C ASN A 30 0.39 15.78 1.32
N GLU A 31 -0.29 15.65 0.18
CA GLU A 31 -1.71 15.99 0.05
C GLU A 31 -2.59 15.13 0.99
N HIS A 32 -2.16 13.91 1.31
CA HIS A 32 -2.85 12.95 2.17
C HIS A 32 -2.18 12.81 3.55
N ALA A 33 -1.41 13.79 3.99
CA ALA A 33 -0.61 13.72 5.22
C ALA A 33 -1.45 13.50 6.48
N ALA A 34 -2.72 13.91 6.48
CA ALA A 34 -3.63 13.66 7.62
C ALA A 34 -3.89 12.16 7.84
N GLU A 35 -3.89 11.37 6.77
CA GLU A 35 -4.14 9.92 6.82
C GLU A 35 -2.85 9.11 6.86
N LEU A 36 -1.79 9.58 6.18
CA LEU A 36 -0.57 8.83 5.97
C LEU A 36 0.57 9.26 6.90
N SER A 37 0.94 10.41 6.95
CA SER A 37 2.02 11.14 7.60
C SER A 37 2.84 11.92 6.55
N TRP A 38 3.27 13.07 6.98
CA TRP A 38 4.15 13.91 6.17
C TRP A 38 5.49 13.23 5.93
N LEU A 39 5.99 13.31 4.69
CA LEU A 39 7.33 12.84 4.34
C LEU A 39 8.22 14.01 3.91
N GLU A 40 9.43 14.01 4.43
CA GLU A 40 10.51 14.83 3.89
C GLU A 40 11.21 14.10 2.73
N PRO A 41 11.85 14.83 1.79
CA PRO A 41 12.49 14.20 0.63
C PRO A 41 13.50 13.11 0.98
N GLU A 42 14.35 13.35 1.97
CA GLU A 42 15.38 12.39 2.42
C GLU A 42 14.76 11.13 3.01
N ARG A 43 13.65 11.28 3.74
CA ARG A 43 12.92 10.14 4.29
C ARG A 43 12.31 9.29 3.19
N LEU A 44 11.71 9.92 2.18
CA LEU A 44 11.16 9.19 1.03
C LEU A 44 12.25 8.41 0.29
N SER A 45 13.38 9.02 0.00
CA SER A 45 14.50 8.35 -0.65
C SER A 45 15.00 7.15 0.16
N PHE A 46 15.12 7.30 1.47
CA PHE A 46 15.48 6.20 2.35
C PHE A 46 14.46 5.06 2.29
N LEU A 47 13.17 5.36 2.41
CA LEU A 47 12.10 4.35 2.37
C LEU A 47 12.06 3.61 1.03
N LEU A 48 12.22 4.31 -0.07
CA LEU A 48 12.26 3.69 -1.39
C LEU A 48 13.48 2.76 -1.55
N GLY A 49 14.60 3.10 -0.93
CA GLY A 49 15.78 2.24 -0.89
C GLY A 49 15.58 0.96 -0.08
N GLU A 50 14.72 0.98 0.94
CA GLU A 50 14.37 -0.16 1.78
C GLU A 50 13.19 -0.98 1.23
N ALA A 51 12.44 -0.45 0.26
CA ALA A 51 11.21 -1.07 -0.21
C ALA A 51 11.45 -2.44 -0.86
N PHE A 52 10.61 -3.39 -0.48
CA PHE A 52 10.56 -4.70 -1.14
C PHE A 52 9.89 -4.60 -2.52
N TYR A 53 8.82 -3.83 -2.62
CA TYR A 53 8.04 -3.63 -3.83
C TYR A 53 7.46 -2.21 -3.79
N ALA A 54 7.77 -1.42 -4.81
CA ALA A 54 7.21 -0.09 -5.00
C ALA A 54 6.81 0.09 -6.46
N ARG A 55 5.56 0.44 -6.71
CA ARG A 55 4.98 0.58 -8.06
C ARG A 55 4.10 1.80 -8.15
N ARG A 56 3.99 2.32 -9.36
CA ARG A 56 3.07 3.40 -9.74
C ARG A 56 2.20 3.02 -10.92
N ILE A 57 1.09 3.69 -11.07
CA ILE A 57 0.21 3.57 -12.24
C ILE A 57 0.26 4.86 -13.04
N GLY A 58 0.57 4.75 -14.35
CA GLY A 58 0.68 5.88 -15.26
C GLY A 58 1.66 6.94 -14.77
N ALA A 59 1.35 8.20 -15.02
CA ALA A 59 2.13 9.34 -14.52
C ALA A 59 1.74 9.68 -13.07
N LEU A 60 1.73 8.67 -12.21
CA LEU A 60 1.41 8.77 -10.78
C LEU A 60 -0.08 9.03 -10.46
N GLU A 61 -0.97 8.33 -11.12
CA GLU A 61 -2.38 8.27 -10.71
C GLU A 61 -2.57 7.51 -9.39
N ALA A 62 -1.65 6.61 -9.09
CA ALA A 62 -1.59 5.86 -7.84
C ALA A 62 -0.18 5.32 -7.61
N PHE A 63 0.15 5.02 -6.35
CA PHE A 63 1.35 4.27 -6.02
C PHE A 63 1.14 3.38 -4.79
N ILE A 64 2.00 2.38 -4.66
CA ILE A 64 2.09 1.47 -3.51
C ILE A 64 3.54 1.36 -3.07
N MET A 65 3.76 1.26 -1.77
CA MET A 65 5.08 1.02 -1.19
C MET A 65 4.99 -0.03 -0.09
N THR A 66 5.86 -1.04 -0.16
CA THR A 66 5.84 -2.18 0.75
C THR A 66 7.23 -2.50 1.28
N PHE A 67 7.28 -3.14 2.43
CA PHE A 67 8.52 -3.59 3.07
C PHE A 67 8.40 -5.05 3.46
N ASP A 68 9.50 -5.79 3.37
CA ASP A 68 9.56 -7.13 3.95
C ASP A 68 10.21 -7.10 5.35
N GLN A 69 10.37 -8.26 5.96
CA GLN A 69 10.91 -8.40 7.31
C GLN A 69 12.35 -7.86 7.48
N ASP A 70 13.09 -7.71 6.38
CA ASP A 70 14.50 -7.29 6.41
C ASP A 70 14.67 -5.77 6.31
N ALA A 71 13.60 -5.02 6.10
CA ALA A 71 13.65 -3.58 5.99
C ALA A 71 14.07 -2.90 7.30
N ARG A 72 14.91 -1.89 7.18
CA ARG A 72 15.27 -1.01 8.30
C ARG A 72 14.21 0.06 8.45
N TYR A 73 13.10 -0.31 9.06
CA TYR A 73 11.92 0.54 9.19
C TYR A 73 11.45 0.56 10.64
N ASP A 74 11.12 1.73 11.14
CA ASP A 74 10.82 1.98 12.56
C ASP A 74 9.34 2.26 12.85
N SER A 75 8.47 2.10 11.84
CA SER A 75 7.03 2.28 12.05
C SER A 75 6.50 1.31 13.11
N PRO A 76 5.70 1.80 14.08
CA PRO A 76 5.09 0.92 15.09
C PRO A 76 4.26 -0.20 14.47
N ASN A 77 3.56 0.06 13.38
CA ASN A 77 2.75 -0.93 12.66
C ASN A 77 3.62 -2.01 12.02
N PHE A 78 4.68 -1.62 11.34
CA PHE A 78 5.64 -2.56 10.78
C PHE A 78 6.28 -3.43 11.86
N LEU A 79 6.70 -2.83 12.97
CA LEU A 79 7.34 -3.53 14.09
C LEU A 79 6.39 -4.52 14.76
N TRP A 80 5.10 -4.20 14.83
CA TRP A 80 4.07 -5.11 15.35
C TRP A 80 4.05 -6.44 14.58
N PHE A 81 4.13 -6.39 13.25
CA PHE A 81 4.20 -7.58 12.41
C PHE A 81 5.54 -8.29 12.52
N ARG A 82 6.65 -7.56 12.54
CA ARG A 82 7.99 -8.15 12.63
C ARG A 82 8.20 -8.93 13.92
N GLU A 83 7.58 -8.53 15.01
CA GLU A 83 7.63 -9.25 16.30
C GLU A 83 6.84 -10.57 16.26
N ARG A 84 5.90 -10.73 15.34
CA ARG A 84 4.95 -11.85 15.30
C ARG A 84 5.16 -12.80 14.12
N TYR A 85 5.70 -12.32 13.03
CA TYR A 85 5.87 -13.10 11.79
C TYR A 85 7.33 -13.09 11.38
N PRO A 86 7.95 -14.27 11.15
CA PRO A 86 9.36 -14.33 10.71
C PRO A 86 9.54 -13.85 9.27
N ARG A 87 8.52 -13.99 8.42
CA ARG A 87 8.51 -13.54 7.03
C ARG A 87 7.15 -12.98 6.67
N PHE A 88 7.14 -11.79 6.10
CA PHE A 88 5.93 -11.10 5.67
C PHE A 88 6.26 -9.97 4.70
N VAL A 89 5.26 -9.49 3.96
CA VAL A 89 5.33 -8.27 3.18
C VAL A 89 4.29 -7.29 3.72
N TYR A 90 4.75 -6.18 4.24
CA TYR A 90 3.93 -5.15 4.86
C TYR A 90 3.62 -4.04 3.85
N VAL A 91 2.34 -3.78 3.62
CA VAL A 91 1.90 -2.65 2.81
C VAL A 91 1.87 -1.40 3.68
N ASP A 92 2.85 -0.54 3.49
CA ASP A 92 2.97 0.69 4.26
C ASP A 92 1.97 1.75 3.80
N ARG A 93 1.85 1.92 2.49
CA ARG A 93 0.89 2.86 1.91
C ARG A 93 0.48 2.51 0.50
N VAL A 94 -0.79 2.77 0.21
CA VAL A 94 -1.38 2.80 -1.12
C VAL A 94 -2.09 4.13 -1.26
N VAL A 95 -1.74 4.91 -2.28
CA VAL A 95 -2.31 6.24 -2.48
C VAL A 95 -2.86 6.34 -3.89
N VAL A 96 -4.09 6.83 -4.02
CA VAL A 96 -4.72 7.11 -5.31
C VAL A 96 -5.00 8.61 -5.39
N ALA A 97 -4.56 9.25 -6.47
CA ALA A 97 -4.83 10.66 -6.71
C ALA A 97 -6.35 10.90 -6.74
N GLY A 98 -6.80 12.04 -6.20
CA GLY A 98 -8.22 12.31 -6.04
C GLY A 98 -9.02 12.19 -7.34
N GLU A 99 -8.49 12.73 -8.44
CA GLU A 99 -9.09 12.68 -9.78
C GLU A 99 -9.06 11.28 -10.43
N ALA A 100 -8.25 10.37 -9.90
CA ALA A 100 -8.11 9.00 -10.41
C ALA A 100 -8.90 7.96 -9.61
N ARG A 101 -9.63 8.38 -8.58
CA ARG A 101 -10.46 7.48 -7.75
C ARG A 101 -11.59 6.83 -8.57
N GLY A 102 -12.00 5.63 -8.14
CA GLY A 102 -13.07 4.87 -8.77
C GLY A 102 -12.69 4.17 -10.07
N ARG A 103 -11.39 4.08 -10.39
CA ARG A 103 -10.87 3.42 -11.60
C ARG A 103 -10.26 2.04 -11.32
N GLY A 104 -10.30 1.56 -10.07
CA GLY A 104 -9.77 0.26 -9.67
C GLY A 104 -8.25 0.22 -9.52
N HIS A 105 -7.57 1.35 -9.39
CA HIS A 105 -6.10 1.40 -9.29
C HIS A 105 -5.55 0.69 -8.05
N ALA A 106 -6.14 0.91 -6.89
CA ALA A 106 -5.70 0.24 -5.67
C ALA A 106 -5.85 -1.28 -5.78
N TRP A 107 -6.96 -1.76 -6.33
CA TRP A 107 -7.18 -3.18 -6.57
C TRP A 107 -6.11 -3.77 -7.48
N ARG A 108 -5.81 -3.12 -8.58
CA ARG A 108 -4.78 -3.56 -9.52
C ARG A 108 -3.39 -3.62 -8.89
N LEU A 109 -3.05 -2.63 -8.07
CA LEU A 109 -1.76 -2.61 -7.36
C LEU A 109 -1.65 -3.79 -6.39
N TYR A 110 -2.72 -4.12 -5.67
CA TYR A 110 -2.72 -5.27 -4.78
C TYR A 110 -2.62 -6.60 -5.54
N GLU A 111 -3.35 -6.76 -6.64
CA GLU A 111 -3.25 -7.99 -7.45
C GLU A 111 -1.82 -8.19 -8.00
N ASP A 112 -1.20 -7.13 -8.51
CA ASP A 112 0.18 -7.18 -8.97
C ASP A 112 1.15 -7.47 -7.82
N LEU A 113 0.92 -6.90 -6.65
CA LEU A 113 1.68 -7.19 -5.44
C LEU A 113 1.60 -8.66 -5.06
N PHE A 114 0.41 -9.25 -5.04
CA PHE A 114 0.22 -10.66 -4.67
C PHE A 114 0.97 -11.60 -5.61
N ASP A 115 0.95 -11.32 -6.90
CA ASP A 115 1.73 -12.06 -7.89
C ASP A 115 3.24 -11.94 -7.62
N HIS A 116 3.71 -10.75 -7.32
CA HIS A 116 5.13 -10.52 -7.01
C HIS A 116 5.56 -11.22 -5.73
N VAL A 117 4.76 -11.14 -4.69
CA VAL A 117 4.97 -11.80 -3.39
C VAL A 117 5.10 -13.31 -3.57
N SER A 118 4.17 -13.90 -4.32
CA SER A 118 4.17 -15.33 -4.63
C SER A 118 5.46 -15.75 -5.37
N ARG A 119 5.84 -15.02 -6.41
CA ARG A 119 7.07 -15.30 -7.17
C ARG A 119 8.35 -15.14 -6.35
N ALA A 120 8.34 -14.26 -5.36
CA ALA A 120 9.46 -14.04 -4.46
C ALA A 120 9.54 -15.09 -3.32
N GLY A 121 8.60 -16.03 -3.27
CA GLY A 121 8.56 -17.05 -2.22
C GLY A 121 8.07 -16.56 -0.87
N GLN A 122 7.43 -15.39 -0.81
CA GLN A 122 6.74 -14.88 0.37
C GLN A 122 5.29 -15.38 0.37
N THR A 123 4.69 -15.54 1.55
CA THR A 123 3.37 -16.16 1.69
C THR A 123 2.34 -15.33 2.44
N ILE A 124 2.74 -14.22 3.04
CA ILE A 124 1.87 -13.37 3.85
C ILE A 124 2.04 -11.91 3.45
N VAL A 125 0.92 -11.26 3.15
CA VAL A 125 0.85 -9.80 3.00
C VAL A 125 0.11 -9.23 4.20
N THR A 126 0.62 -8.15 4.75
CA THR A 126 0.09 -7.50 5.96
C THR A 126 -0.20 -6.03 5.72
N CYS A 127 -1.15 -5.49 6.43
CA CYS A 127 -1.43 -4.06 6.46
C CYS A 127 -2.16 -3.67 7.75
N GLU A 128 -2.32 -2.37 7.99
CA GLU A 128 -3.21 -1.85 9.01
C GLU A 128 -4.30 -0.97 8.40
N VAL A 129 -5.41 -0.87 9.11
CA VAL A 129 -6.50 0.06 8.83
C VAL A 129 -6.83 0.83 10.11
N ASN A 130 -7.02 2.14 10.00
CA ASN A 130 -7.40 2.96 11.14
C ASN A 130 -8.75 2.52 11.71
N ALA A 131 -8.80 2.29 13.01
CA ALA A 131 -10.03 2.00 13.76
C ALA A 131 -10.67 3.27 14.32
N GLU A 132 -9.87 4.27 14.64
CA GLU A 132 -10.31 5.59 15.12
C GLU A 132 -9.55 6.71 14.39
N PRO A 133 -10.22 7.56 13.61
CA PRO A 133 -11.64 7.44 13.21
C PRO A 133 -11.86 6.21 12.30
N PRO A 134 -13.06 5.59 12.33
CA PRO A 134 -13.34 4.41 11.54
C PRO A 134 -13.28 4.70 10.03
N ASN A 135 -12.83 3.72 9.26
CA ASN A 135 -12.79 3.78 7.80
C ASN A 135 -13.49 2.57 7.19
N PRO A 136 -14.86 2.56 7.16
CA PRO A 136 -15.62 1.41 6.67
C PRO A 136 -15.31 1.04 5.21
N ALA A 137 -15.03 2.02 4.37
CA ALA A 137 -14.69 1.77 2.96
C ALA A 137 -13.39 0.99 2.83
N SER A 138 -12.38 1.33 3.62
CA SER A 138 -11.10 0.62 3.66
C SER A 138 -11.26 -0.78 4.24
N ASP A 139 -12.05 -0.94 5.31
CA ASP A 139 -12.35 -2.26 5.89
C ASP A 139 -13.02 -3.19 4.85
N ALA A 140 -14.03 -2.70 4.13
CA ALA A 140 -14.72 -3.46 3.10
C ALA A 140 -13.81 -3.80 1.91
N PHE A 141 -12.96 -2.86 1.51
CA PHE A 141 -11.99 -3.05 0.43
C PHE A 141 -10.99 -4.17 0.76
N HIS A 142 -10.41 -4.16 1.96
CA HIS A 142 -9.45 -5.18 2.39
C HIS A 142 -10.12 -6.54 2.59
N ALA A 143 -11.34 -6.57 3.14
CA ALA A 143 -12.12 -7.81 3.25
C ALA A 143 -12.38 -8.44 1.87
N ALA A 144 -12.74 -7.63 0.88
CA ALA A 144 -12.94 -8.09 -0.50
C ALA A 144 -11.67 -8.66 -1.13
N LEU A 145 -10.49 -8.14 -0.76
CA LEU A 145 -9.20 -8.68 -1.18
C LEU A 145 -8.78 -9.95 -0.43
N GLY A 146 -9.53 -10.40 0.56
CA GLY A 146 -9.24 -11.60 1.32
C GLY A 146 -8.39 -11.38 2.56
N PHE A 147 -8.22 -10.15 3.03
CA PHE A 147 -7.55 -9.87 4.30
C PHE A 147 -8.42 -10.26 5.48
N VAL A 148 -7.78 -10.76 6.53
CA VAL A 148 -8.40 -11.18 7.79
C VAL A 148 -7.75 -10.42 8.94
N GLU A 149 -8.56 -9.93 9.88
CA GLU A 149 -8.07 -9.25 11.08
C GLU A 149 -7.32 -10.21 11.99
N VAL A 150 -6.15 -9.82 12.45
CA VAL A 150 -5.28 -10.63 13.33
C VAL A 150 -4.90 -9.92 14.63
N GLY A 151 -5.28 -8.67 14.80
CA GLY A 151 -5.01 -7.92 16.01
C GLY A 151 -5.38 -6.46 15.90
N ASP A 152 -5.11 -5.74 16.98
CA ASP A 152 -5.29 -4.30 17.05
C ASP A 152 -4.25 -3.67 17.96
N ALA A 153 -4.09 -2.36 17.89
CA ALA A 153 -3.24 -1.61 18.79
C ALA A 153 -3.67 -0.16 18.88
N VAL A 154 -3.24 0.48 19.96
CA VAL A 154 -3.30 1.93 20.13
C VAL A 154 -1.86 2.45 20.06
N ILE A 155 -1.59 3.33 19.13
CA ILE A 155 -0.25 3.85 18.83
C ILE A 155 -0.19 5.37 19.00
N HIS A 156 1.02 5.93 18.87
CA HIS A 156 1.26 7.38 19.00
C HIS A 156 0.75 7.96 20.32
N GLY A 157 1.04 7.30 21.46
CA GLY A 157 0.67 7.79 22.78
C GLY A 157 -0.84 7.85 23.03
N GLY A 158 -1.61 6.93 22.46
CA GLY A 158 -3.06 6.87 22.61
C GLY A 158 -3.85 7.68 21.58
N LYS A 159 -3.17 8.30 20.61
CA LYS A 159 -3.79 9.19 19.62
C LYS A 159 -4.38 8.48 18.42
N LYS A 160 -4.00 7.22 18.19
CA LYS A 160 -4.43 6.46 17.00
C LYS A 160 -4.68 5.01 17.36
N ALA A 161 -5.85 4.50 17.00
CA ALA A 161 -6.18 3.09 17.08
C ALA A 161 -6.18 2.48 15.69
N VAL A 162 -5.58 1.31 15.55
CA VAL A 162 -5.46 0.58 14.28
C VAL A 162 -5.88 -0.88 14.46
N ARG A 163 -6.34 -1.49 13.36
CA ARG A 163 -6.52 -2.94 13.24
C ARG A 163 -5.50 -3.48 12.26
N TYR A 164 -4.97 -4.65 12.55
CA TYR A 164 -3.98 -5.35 11.75
C TYR A 164 -4.61 -6.50 10.98
N TYR A 165 -4.21 -6.63 9.72
CA TYR A 165 -4.76 -7.60 8.79
C TYR A 165 -3.64 -8.39 8.11
N THR A 166 -3.95 -9.65 7.81
CA THR A 166 -3.08 -10.49 6.97
C THR A 166 -3.87 -11.12 5.83
N ARG A 167 -3.18 -11.38 4.75
CA ARG A 167 -3.70 -12.14 3.62
C ARG A 167 -2.67 -13.19 3.22
N GLN A 168 -3.07 -14.44 3.21
CA GLN A 168 -2.24 -15.54 2.72
C GLN A 168 -2.15 -15.47 1.21
N VAL A 169 -0.94 -15.66 0.69
CA VAL A 169 -0.68 -15.73 -0.74
C VAL A 169 -0.13 -17.12 -1.05
N ALA A 170 -0.68 -17.76 -2.08
CA ALA A 170 -0.20 -19.07 -2.50
C ALA A 170 1.25 -18.96 -2.99
N GLY A 171 2.12 -19.71 -2.36
CA GLY A 171 3.53 -19.82 -2.73
C GLY A 171 3.75 -20.65 -3.99
#